data_7ef50e17be410ca57ad36f38ef886282
#
_entry.id   7ef50e17be410ca57ad36f38ef886282
#
_cell.length_a   1.000
_cell.length_b   1.000
_cell.length_c   1.000
_cell.angle_alpha   90.00
_cell.angle_beta   90.00
_cell.angle_gamma   90.00
#
_symmetry.space_group_name_H-M   'P 1'
#
loop_
_entity.id
_entity.type
_entity.pdbx_description
1 polymer ?
#
loop_
_entity_poly.entity_id
_entity_poly.type
_entity_poly.pdbx_seq_one_letter_code
_entity_poly.pdbx_strand_id
1 'polypeptide(L)'
;MKLVPVAFAVLLAGSLSAMAHDIPAEVAKSPPSGAFKAVSSLVKLPDFLPGMGQLFVDPASLPAGPFLAYDHDGKLVSTIYMLPVKDLNPDKQFDNLAAPGGNVDHVDVYYNAGHPGVEEPHVHVVLWHVPAADEARVAQ
;
A
#
# COMPACT_ATOMS: atom_id res chain seq x y z
N MET A 1 45.51 21.75 -49.37
CA MET A 1 45.32 21.24 -48.03
C MET A 1 43.93 21.70 -47.59
N LYS A 2 42.92 20.79 -47.61
CA LYS A 2 41.51 21.12 -47.27
C LYS A 2 41.25 20.66 -45.83
N LEU A 3 40.99 21.61 -44.94
CA LEU A 3 40.54 21.30 -43.59
C LEU A 3 39.05 20.89 -43.61
N VAL A 4 38.77 19.71 -43.06
CA VAL A 4 37.43 19.21 -42.82
C VAL A 4 37.07 19.57 -41.35
N PRO A 5 35.97 20.26 -41.09
CA PRO A 5 35.54 20.49 -39.70
C PRO A 5 34.88 19.22 -39.14
N VAL A 6 35.41 18.73 -38.03
CA VAL A 6 34.79 17.67 -37.20
C VAL A 6 33.70 18.30 -36.35
N ALA A 7 32.45 17.99 -36.63
CA ALA A 7 31.31 18.39 -35.80
C ALA A 7 31.24 17.47 -34.59
N PHE A 8 31.44 18.02 -33.41
CA PHE A 8 31.23 17.33 -32.14
C PHE A 8 29.74 17.39 -31.81
N ALA A 9 29.04 16.26 -31.93
CA ALA A 9 27.67 16.13 -31.45
C ALA A 9 27.70 15.86 -29.94
N VAL A 10 27.29 16.84 -29.16
CA VAL A 10 27.06 16.69 -27.71
C VAL A 10 25.71 16.03 -27.52
N LEU A 11 25.69 14.74 -27.17
CA LEU A 11 24.50 14.06 -26.71
C LEU A 11 24.19 14.57 -25.26
N LEU A 12 23.18 15.41 -25.12
CA LEU A 12 22.57 15.69 -23.84
C LEU A 12 21.74 14.45 -23.42
N ALA A 13 22.33 13.61 -22.57
CA ALA A 13 21.57 12.60 -21.85
C ALA A 13 20.70 13.30 -20.80
N GLY A 14 19.44 13.57 -21.16
CA GLY A 14 18.43 14.04 -20.22
C GLY A 14 18.13 12.92 -19.23
N SER A 15 18.61 13.07 -17.99
CA SER A 15 18.17 12.23 -16.88
C SER A 15 16.70 12.53 -16.61
N LEU A 16 15.79 11.65 -17.03
CA LEU A 16 14.43 11.62 -16.51
C LEU A 16 14.53 11.21 -15.04
N SER A 17 14.58 12.20 -14.14
CA SER A 17 14.31 11.96 -12.73
C SER A 17 12.85 11.51 -12.64
N ALA A 18 12.61 10.22 -12.45
CA ALA A 18 11.33 9.72 -12.01
C ALA A 18 11.02 10.47 -10.71
N MET A 19 9.95 11.26 -10.71
CA MET A 19 9.40 11.84 -9.49
C MET A 19 8.90 10.67 -8.66
N ALA A 20 9.75 10.18 -7.75
CA ALA A 20 9.33 9.31 -6.68
C ALA A 20 8.40 10.18 -5.80
N HIS A 21 7.09 9.92 -5.84
CA HIS A 21 6.19 10.48 -4.86
C HIS A 21 6.54 9.80 -3.53
N ASP A 22 7.21 10.53 -2.67
CA ASP A 22 7.60 10.02 -1.37
C ASP A 22 6.36 9.64 -0.54
N ILE A 23 6.46 8.52 0.19
CA ILE A 23 5.44 8.13 1.16
C ILE A 23 5.36 9.25 2.21
N PRO A 24 4.14 9.77 2.53
CA PRO A 24 3.99 10.79 3.56
C PRO A 24 4.61 10.39 4.89
N ALA A 25 5.33 11.31 5.53
CA ALA A 25 6.08 11.03 6.75
C ALA A 25 5.21 10.48 7.89
N GLU A 26 3.94 10.90 7.94
CA GLU A 26 2.94 10.51 8.94
C GLU A 26 2.62 9.02 8.92
N VAL A 27 2.83 8.36 7.78
CA VAL A 27 2.53 6.94 7.58
C VAL A 27 3.73 6.13 7.10
N ALA A 28 4.87 6.75 6.84
CA ALA A 28 6.05 6.07 6.31
C ALA A 28 6.61 4.99 7.26
N LYS A 29 6.39 5.17 8.57
CA LYS A 29 6.87 4.24 9.62
C LYS A 29 5.79 3.94 10.64
N SER A 30 5.83 2.71 11.19
CA SER A 30 5.00 2.31 12.32
C SER A 30 5.54 2.82 13.66
N PRO A 31 4.69 3.20 14.61
CA PRO A 31 3.25 3.37 14.42
C PRO A 31 2.96 4.65 13.60
N PRO A 32 1.97 4.60 12.69
CA PRO A 32 1.54 5.80 11.98
C PRO A 32 0.92 6.81 12.94
N SER A 33 1.00 8.09 12.58
CA SER A 33 0.38 9.16 13.37
C SER A 33 -1.15 9.23 13.16
N GLY A 34 -1.83 10.00 14.00
CA GLY A 34 -3.27 10.23 13.91
C GLY A 34 -4.10 9.17 14.61
N ALA A 35 -5.27 8.84 14.03
CA ALA A 35 -6.26 7.97 14.65
C ALA A 35 -5.98 6.47 14.48
N PHE A 36 -4.93 6.09 13.78
CA PHE A 36 -4.57 4.70 13.52
C PHE A 36 -4.23 3.94 14.82
N LYS A 37 -4.76 2.72 14.91
CA LYS A 37 -4.52 1.77 16.01
C LYS A 37 -3.99 0.46 15.44
N ALA A 38 -3.11 -0.22 16.16
CA ALA A 38 -2.69 -1.56 15.80
C ALA A 38 -3.92 -2.50 15.78
N VAL A 39 -4.08 -3.27 14.70
CA VAL A 39 -5.22 -4.20 14.57
C VAL A 39 -5.20 -5.24 15.69
N SER A 40 -4.03 -5.70 16.14
CA SER A 40 -3.87 -6.61 17.29
C SER A 40 -4.39 -6.05 18.61
N SER A 41 -4.53 -4.72 18.73
CA SER A 41 -5.14 -4.09 19.90
C SER A 41 -6.68 -4.05 19.84
N LEU A 42 -7.27 -4.26 18.67
CA LEU A 42 -8.71 -4.20 18.42
C LEU A 42 -9.35 -5.58 18.37
N VAL A 43 -8.62 -6.56 17.84
CA VAL A 43 -9.04 -7.95 17.67
C VAL A 43 -7.91 -8.89 18.08
N LYS A 44 -8.28 -10.11 18.49
CA LYS A 44 -7.29 -11.11 18.92
C LYS A 44 -6.56 -11.71 17.72
N LEU A 45 -5.58 -10.98 17.20
CA LEU A 45 -4.68 -11.39 16.14
C LEU A 45 -3.23 -11.15 16.55
N PRO A 46 -2.26 -11.88 15.97
CA PRO A 46 -0.84 -11.55 16.13
C PRO A 46 -0.52 -10.13 15.67
N ASP A 47 0.51 -9.51 16.24
CA ASP A 47 0.98 -8.18 15.84
C ASP A 47 1.46 -8.15 14.38
N PHE A 48 2.03 -9.25 13.91
CA PHE A 48 2.51 -9.43 12.55
C PHE A 48 1.78 -10.59 11.88
N LEU A 49 1.21 -10.35 10.72
CA LEU A 49 0.49 -11.34 9.92
C LEU A 49 1.31 -11.70 8.69
N PRO A 50 1.78 -12.97 8.56
CA PRO A 50 2.50 -13.39 7.37
C PRO A 50 1.73 -13.09 6.09
N GLY A 51 2.42 -12.51 5.10
CA GLY A 51 1.83 -12.07 3.85
C GLY A 51 1.21 -10.67 3.87
N MET A 52 1.03 -10.07 5.05
CA MET A 52 0.47 -8.72 5.21
C MET A 52 1.41 -7.77 5.95
N GLY A 53 2.01 -8.22 7.06
CA GLY A 53 2.82 -7.40 7.95
C GLY A 53 2.09 -6.98 9.22
N GLN A 54 2.62 -5.96 9.89
CA GLN A 54 1.96 -5.33 11.04
C GLN A 54 0.90 -4.34 10.54
N LEU A 55 -0.36 -4.54 10.96
CA LEU A 55 -1.50 -3.77 10.48
C LEU A 55 -1.94 -2.68 11.46
N PHE A 56 -2.24 -1.51 10.89
CA PHE A 56 -2.87 -0.39 11.60
C PHE A 56 -4.10 0.09 10.83
N VAL A 57 -5.13 0.51 11.55
CA VAL A 57 -6.40 1.01 10.98
C VAL A 57 -6.96 2.13 11.85
N ASP A 58 -7.62 3.10 11.23
CA ASP A 58 -8.52 3.99 11.99
C ASP A 58 -9.81 3.22 12.30
N PRO A 59 -10.15 3.00 13.57
CA PRO A 59 -11.35 2.27 13.94
C PRO A 59 -12.64 2.83 13.33
N ALA A 60 -12.69 4.13 13.06
CA ALA A 60 -13.85 4.77 12.44
C ALA A 60 -14.07 4.36 10.97
N SER A 61 -13.04 3.82 10.31
CA SER A 61 -13.10 3.38 8.91
C SER A 61 -13.48 1.90 8.74
N LEU A 62 -13.65 1.17 9.83
CA LEU A 62 -13.99 -0.26 9.77
C LEU A 62 -15.39 -0.50 9.17
N PRO A 63 -15.58 -1.62 8.43
CA PRO A 63 -14.58 -2.65 8.12
C PRO A 63 -13.72 -2.36 6.90
N ALA A 64 -14.03 -1.35 6.08
CA ALA A 64 -13.39 -1.15 4.78
C ALA A 64 -11.91 -0.75 4.86
N GLY A 65 -11.52 0.00 5.88
CA GLY A 65 -10.18 0.59 5.97
C GLY A 65 -10.12 2.03 5.41
N PRO A 66 -8.90 2.55 5.12
CA PRO A 66 -7.67 1.81 4.81
C PRO A 66 -6.97 1.20 6.01
N PHE A 67 -6.37 0.03 5.79
CA PHE A 67 -5.39 -0.58 6.67
C PHE A 67 -4.00 -0.27 6.15
N LEU A 68 -3.09 0.12 7.01
CA LEU A 68 -1.69 0.34 6.70
C LEU A 68 -0.87 -0.86 7.15
N ALA A 69 -0.07 -1.42 6.26
CA ALA A 69 0.73 -2.61 6.52
C ALA A 69 2.23 -2.28 6.52
N TYR A 70 2.93 -2.73 7.55
CA TYR A 70 4.34 -2.45 7.77
C TYR A 70 5.15 -3.75 7.86
N ASP A 71 6.38 -3.71 7.36
CA ASP A 71 7.34 -4.79 7.51
C ASP A 71 7.94 -4.83 8.93
N HIS A 72 8.86 -5.78 9.17
CA HIS A 72 9.55 -5.91 10.46
C HIS A 72 10.45 -4.73 10.82
N ASP A 73 10.87 -3.94 9.84
CA ASP A 73 11.62 -2.69 10.07
C ASP A 73 10.70 -1.48 10.33
N GLY A 74 9.40 -1.73 10.39
CA GLY A 74 8.39 -0.68 10.58
C GLY A 74 8.22 0.24 9.37
N LYS A 75 8.58 -0.21 8.15
CA LYS A 75 8.39 0.56 6.93
C LYS A 75 7.08 0.18 6.26
N LEU A 76 6.34 1.18 5.78
CA LEU A 76 5.09 0.96 5.06
C LEU A 76 5.36 0.15 3.77
N VAL A 77 4.59 -0.92 3.57
CA VAL A 77 4.69 -1.78 2.38
C VAL A 77 3.42 -1.80 1.55
N SER A 78 2.25 -1.66 2.19
CA SER A 78 0.97 -1.62 1.46
C SER A 78 -0.13 -0.87 2.20
N THR A 79 -1.14 -0.49 1.44
CA THR A 79 -2.44 -0.01 1.94
C THR A 79 -3.51 -1.00 1.50
N ILE A 80 -4.35 -1.47 2.42
CA ILE A 80 -5.30 -2.55 2.18
C ILE A 80 -6.71 -2.06 2.45
N TYR A 81 -7.64 -2.37 1.55
CA TYR A 81 -9.08 -2.24 1.77
C TYR A 81 -9.72 -3.60 1.86
N MET A 82 -10.72 -3.74 2.74
CA MET A 82 -11.56 -4.93 2.85
C MET A 82 -12.99 -4.55 2.51
N LEU A 83 -13.44 -4.90 1.31
CA LEU A 83 -14.75 -4.53 0.78
C LEU A 83 -15.72 -5.71 0.94
N PRO A 84 -16.74 -5.62 1.80
CA PRO A 84 -17.71 -6.70 1.98
C PRO A 84 -18.39 -7.06 0.66
N VAL A 85 -18.42 -8.34 0.31
CA VAL A 85 -19.02 -8.80 -0.96
C VAL A 85 -20.50 -8.41 -1.06
N LYS A 86 -21.24 -8.45 0.05
CA LYS A 86 -22.64 -8.03 0.11
C LYS A 86 -22.86 -6.57 -0.29
N ASP A 87 -21.84 -5.74 -0.15
CA ASP A 87 -21.87 -4.30 -0.45
C ASP A 87 -21.41 -4.00 -1.90
N LEU A 88 -20.90 -4.99 -2.63
CA LEU A 88 -20.53 -4.86 -4.04
C LEU A 88 -21.76 -5.05 -4.93
N ASN A 89 -22.60 -4.03 -5.01
CA ASN A 89 -23.86 -4.05 -5.74
C ASN A 89 -24.15 -2.66 -6.36
N PRO A 90 -25.11 -2.55 -7.29
CA PRO A 90 -25.38 -1.28 -7.99
C PRO A 90 -25.80 -0.11 -7.10
N ASP A 91 -26.33 -0.41 -5.90
CA ASP A 91 -26.87 0.62 -5.00
C ASP A 91 -25.82 1.17 -4.03
N LYS A 92 -24.62 0.57 -4.00
CA LYS A 92 -23.54 0.98 -3.11
C LYS A 92 -22.21 1.11 -3.86
N GLN A 93 -21.54 2.24 -3.65
CA GLN A 93 -20.23 2.51 -4.22
C GLN A 93 -19.21 2.75 -3.09
N PHE A 94 -17.96 2.40 -3.38
CA PHE A 94 -16.81 2.72 -2.52
C PHE A 94 -16.00 3.81 -3.21
N ASP A 95 -16.45 5.05 -3.05
CA ASP A 95 -15.86 6.22 -3.69
C ASP A 95 -14.90 6.94 -2.77
N ASN A 96 -13.91 7.59 -3.36
CA ASN A 96 -12.97 8.47 -2.65
C ASN A 96 -12.29 7.80 -1.45
N LEU A 97 -11.98 6.52 -1.56
CA LEU A 97 -11.23 5.81 -0.54
C LEU A 97 -9.87 6.48 -0.35
N ALA A 98 -9.51 6.74 0.90
CA ALA A 98 -8.25 7.38 1.21
C ALA A 98 -7.06 6.48 0.83
N ALA A 99 -6.03 7.05 0.21
CA ALA A 99 -4.78 6.37 -0.14
C ALA A 99 -3.59 7.02 0.59
N PRO A 100 -3.49 6.86 1.93
CA PRO A 100 -2.52 7.59 2.75
C PRO A 100 -1.07 7.23 2.44
N GLY A 101 -0.80 6.06 1.84
CA GLY A 101 0.55 5.61 1.48
C GLY A 101 1.15 6.30 0.25
N GLY A 102 0.37 7.09 -0.49
CA GLY A 102 0.86 7.81 -1.67
C GLY A 102 1.09 6.90 -2.87
N ASN A 103 2.33 6.81 -3.36
CA ASN A 103 2.67 6.09 -4.60
C ASN A 103 2.37 4.59 -4.52
N VAL A 104 1.72 4.07 -5.57
CA VAL A 104 1.37 2.66 -5.72
C VAL A 104 2.20 2.07 -6.85
N ASP A 105 2.93 0.98 -6.57
CA ASP A 105 3.68 0.23 -7.57
C ASP A 105 2.74 -0.68 -8.38
N HIS A 106 1.95 -1.51 -7.66
CA HIS A 106 0.97 -2.41 -8.26
C HIS A 106 -0.18 -2.70 -7.29
N VAL A 107 -1.21 -3.38 -7.78
CA VAL A 107 -2.44 -3.66 -7.03
C VAL A 107 -2.80 -5.14 -7.15
N ASP A 108 -3.06 -5.78 -6.01
CA ASP A 108 -3.66 -7.11 -5.94
C ASP A 108 -5.12 -7.02 -5.50
N VAL A 109 -5.96 -7.85 -6.09
CA VAL A 109 -7.38 -7.97 -5.72
C VAL A 109 -7.71 -9.45 -5.57
N TYR A 110 -8.20 -9.84 -4.39
CA TYR A 110 -8.58 -11.23 -4.16
C TYR A 110 -9.73 -11.38 -3.17
N TYR A 111 -10.49 -12.47 -3.34
CA TYR A 111 -11.58 -12.85 -2.47
C TYR A 111 -11.06 -13.49 -1.17
N ASN A 112 -11.70 -13.15 -0.06
CA ASN A 112 -11.50 -13.80 1.23
C ASN A 112 -12.85 -14.24 1.78
N ALA A 113 -12.96 -15.50 2.20
CA ALA A 113 -14.23 -16.07 2.72
C ALA A 113 -14.57 -15.57 4.14
N GLY A 114 -13.65 -14.90 4.79
CA GLY A 114 -13.73 -14.42 6.17
C GLY A 114 -12.53 -14.89 7.00
N HIS A 115 -12.17 -14.10 7.99
CA HIS A 115 -11.09 -14.38 8.92
C HIS A 115 -11.42 -13.77 10.31
N PRO A 116 -10.68 -14.10 11.38
CA PRO A 116 -10.89 -13.49 12.69
C PRO A 116 -10.92 -11.96 12.61
N GLY A 117 -11.96 -11.35 13.17
CA GLY A 117 -12.20 -9.91 13.15
C GLY A 117 -13.05 -9.42 11.97
N VAL A 118 -13.09 -10.14 10.85
CA VAL A 118 -14.01 -9.91 9.71
C VAL A 118 -14.49 -11.25 9.18
N GLU A 119 -15.55 -11.80 9.79
CA GLU A 119 -16.07 -13.13 9.47
C GLU A 119 -16.89 -13.16 8.17
N GLU A 120 -17.31 -12.02 7.65
CA GLU A 120 -18.05 -11.93 6.40
C GLU A 120 -17.13 -12.06 5.18
N PRO A 121 -17.63 -12.67 4.08
CA PRO A 121 -16.93 -12.69 2.80
C PRO A 121 -16.64 -11.26 2.31
N HIS A 122 -15.41 -11.01 1.93
CA HIS A 122 -14.96 -9.70 1.46
C HIS A 122 -13.87 -9.81 0.39
N VAL A 123 -13.64 -8.73 -0.32
CA VAL A 123 -12.56 -8.59 -1.28
C VAL A 123 -11.47 -7.75 -0.65
N HIS A 124 -10.24 -8.26 -0.68
CA HIS A 124 -9.05 -7.45 -0.39
C HIS A 124 -8.62 -6.71 -1.65
N VAL A 125 -8.39 -5.41 -1.52
CA VAL A 125 -7.71 -4.58 -2.51
C VAL A 125 -6.43 -4.09 -1.86
N VAL A 126 -5.29 -4.58 -2.35
CA VAL A 126 -3.97 -4.30 -1.78
C VAL A 126 -3.22 -3.38 -2.72
N LEU A 127 -2.96 -2.16 -2.27
CA LEU A 127 -2.14 -1.18 -2.96
C LEU A 127 -0.70 -1.32 -2.45
N TRP A 128 0.17 -1.95 -3.23
CA TRP A 128 1.57 -2.13 -2.86
C TRP A 128 2.38 -0.86 -3.12
N HIS A 129 3.16 -0.45 -2.13
CA HIS A 129 4.08 0.70 -2.20
C HIS A 129 5.52 0.27 -2.48
N VAL A 130 5.74 -1.02 -2.63
CA VAL A 130 7.03 -1.67 -2.92
C VAL A 130 6.90 -2.52 -4.17
N PRO A 131 8.01 -2.79 -4.91
CA PRO A 131 7.98 -3.72 -6.04
C PRO A 131 7.57 -5.14 -5.62
N ALA A 132 7.03 -5.94 -6.55
CA ALA A 132 6.59 -7.31 -6.27
C ALA A 132 7.69 -8.20 -5.65
N ALA A 133 8.95 -7.99 -6.03
CA ALA A 133 10.08 -8.70 -5.42
C ALA A 133 10.25 -8.40 -3.91
N ASP A 134 9.78 -7.24 -3.45
CA ASP A 134 9.90 -6.79 -2.06
C ASP A 134 8.69 -7.18 -1.19
N GLU A 135 7.66 -7.80 -1.75
CA GLU A 135 6.55 -8.37 -0.98
C GLU A 135 7.03 -9.44 0.03
N ALA A 136 8.18 -10.08 -0.27
CA ALA A 136 8.85 -11.00 0.64
C ALA A 136 9.18 -10.38 2.02
N ARG A 137 9.22 -9.05 2.13
CA ARG A 137 9.45 -8.31 3.40
C ARG A 137 8.34 -8.56 4.44
N VAL A 138 7.18 -9.02 4.01
CA VAL A 138 6.05 -9.37 4.89
C VAL A 138 5.67 -10.86 4.82
N ALA A 139 6.46 -11.69 4.13
CA ALA A 139 6.13 -13.10 3.94
C ALA A 139 6.18 -13.94 5.25
N GLN A 140 6.97 -13.54 6.22
CA GLN A 140 7.16 -14.24 7.50
C GLN A 140 7.28 -13.24 8.66
#